data_c23f2491e6059df97a29414476ac0bc1
#
_entry.id   c23f2491e6059df97a29414476ac0bc1
#
_cell.length_a   1.000
_cell.length_b   1.000
_cell.length_c   1.000
_cell.angle_alpha   90.00
_cell.angle_beta   90.00
_cell.angle_gamma   90.00
#
_symmetry.space_group_name_H-M   'P 1'
#
loop_
_entity.id
_entity.type
_entity.pdbx_description
1 polymer ?
#
loop_
_entity_poly.entity_id
_entity_poly.type
_entity_poly.pdbx_seq_one_letter_code
_entity_poly.pdbx_strand_id
1 'polypeptide(L)'
;FVVVYEPISDKLSTGLIESVDRIKLDSLGKKGCAIKVKTKEGDTFTLVNILKDGPVILNNQKCCGDFAIFAKRKGKNSVYVGNGSFVENKEFKVESENRGSFYMEYDQTSLLVRSNCPIKIQAKNGMLKEPFYLTGGERVFKMK
;
A
#
# COMPACT_ATOMS: atom_id res chain seq x y z
N PHE A 1 -15.50 -15.25 4.33
CA PHE A 1 -14.22 -15.96 4.20
C PHE A 1 -13.38 -15.31 3.12
N VAL A 2 -12.06 -15.54 3.17
CA VAL A 2 -11.11 -15.01 2.19
C VAL A 2 -10.47 -16.21 1.50
N VAL A 3 -10.36 -16.14 0.17
CA VAL A 3 -9.72 -17.19 -0.64
C VAL A 3 -8.55 -16.54 -1.39
N VAL A 4 -7.41 -17.17 -1.32
CA VAL A 4 -6.22 -16.80 -2.08
C VAL A 4 -5.92 -17.93 -3.06
N TYR A 5 -5.90 -17.59 -4.35
CA TYR A 5 -5.57 -18.54 -5.40
C TYR A 5 -4.12 -18.30 -5.84
N GLU A 6 -3.35 -19.36 -5.89
CA GLU A 6 -2.02 -19.37 -6.47
C GLU A 6 -2.06 -20.19 -7.77
N PRO A 7 -1.85 -19.57 -8.94
CA PRO A 7 -1.70 -20.34 -10.17
C PRO A 7 -0.36 -21.07 -10.13
N ILE A 8 -0.41 -22.39 -10.17
CA ILE A 8 0.78 -23.24 -10.26
C ILE A 8 0.98 -23.57 -11.74
N SER A 9 2.14 -23.23 -12.29
CA SER A 9 2.52 -23.63 -13.64
C SER A 9 3.35 -24.91 -13.59
N ASP A 10 3.36 -25.66 -14.69
CA ASP A 10 4.15 -26.90 -14.81
C ASP A 10 5.66 -26.71 -14.55
N LYS A 11 6.12 -25.45 -14.61
CA LYS A 11 7.51 -25.08 -14.31
C LYS A 11 7.77 -24.83 -12.82
N LEU A 12 6.72 -24.67 -12.01
CA LEU A 12 6.80 -24.46 -10.57
C LEU A 12 6.18 -25.65 -9.87
N SER A 13 6.97 -26.65 -9.53
CA SER A 13 6.53 -27.85 -8.82
C SER A 13 6.03 -27.57 -7.39
N THR A 14 6.31 -26.37 -6.85
CA THR A 14 5.87 -25.94 -5.52
C THR A 14 5.36 -24.49 -5.60
N GLY A 15 4.22 -24.22 -4.98
CA GLY A 15 3.68 -22.88 -4.90
C GLY A 15 4.64 -21.86 -4.29
N LEU A 16 4.47 -20.58 -4.65
CA LEU A 16 5.28 -19.47 -4.15
C LEU A 16 4.81 -18.97 -2.79
N ILE A 17 3.55 -19.22 -2.42
CA ILE A 17 2.99 -18.77 -1.14
C ILE A 17 3.55 -19.63 0.00
N GLU A 18 4.10 -18.98 1.01
CA GLU A 18 4.56 -19.58 2.26
C GLU A 18 3.46 -19.56 3.31
N SER A 19 2.82 -18.41 3.51
CA SER A 19 1.72 -18.26 4.47
C SER A 19 0.68 -17.23 4.03
N VAL A 20 -0.55 -17.40 4.54
CA VAL A 20 -1.64 -16.44 4.43
C VAL A 20 -2.24 -16.25 5.82
N ASP A 21 -2.12 -15.05 6.36
CA ASP A 21 -2.58 -14.72 7.70
C ASP A 21 -3.69 -13.67 7.65
N ARG A 22 -4.77 -13.89 8.37
CA ARG A 22 -5.77 -12.85 8.60
C ARG A 22 -5.25 -11.86 9.63
N ILE A 23 -5.33 -10.57 9.30
CA ILE A 23 -4.92 -9.50 10.22
C ILE A 23 -6.17 -8.86 10.83
N LYS A 24 -6.11 -8.62 12.14
CA LYS A 24 -7.13 -7.85 12.85
C LYS A 24 -6.94 -6.37 12.50
N LEU A 25 -8.00 -5.73 12.07
CA LEU A 25 -8.01 -4.28 11.84
C LEU A 25 -8.28 -3.55 13.15
N ASP A 26 -7.39 -2.63 13.49
CA ASP A 26 -7.57 -1.70 14.63
C ASP A 26 -8.43 -0.52 14.18
N SER A 27 -9.72 -0.75 14.00
CA SER A 27 -10.65 0.30 13.63
C SER A 27 -11.91 0.24 14.48
N LEU A 28 -12.49 1.39 14.76
CA LEU A 28 -13.79 1.52 15.40
C LEU A 28 -14.87 0.90 14.50
N GLY A 29 -15.23 -0.35 14.82
CA GLY A 29 -16.20 -1.14 14.07
C GLY A 29 -15.57 -2.01 12.97
N LYS A 30 -16.23 -3.12 12.65
CA LYS A 30 -15.82 -4.12 11.63
C LYS A 30 -15.97 -3.54 10.21
N LYS A 31 -15.09 -2.63 9.80
CA LYS A 31 -15.21 -1.89 8.54
C LYS A 31 -14.45 -2.50 7.37
N GLY A 32 -13.91 -3.70 7.52
CA GLY A 32 -13.14 -4.33 6.46
C GLY A 32 -12.52 -5.64 6.84
N CYS A 33 -11.70 -6.17 5.95
CA CYS A 33 -10.85 -7.33 6.20
C CYS A 33 -9.43 -7.04 5.71
N ALA A 34 -8.46 -7.66 6.36
CA ALA A 34 -7.07 -7.62 5.90
C ALA A 34 -6.45 -9.00 5.96
N ILE A 35 -5.62 -9.29 4.98
CA ILE A 35 -4.81 -10.50 4.92
C ILE A 35 -3.36 -10.13 4.64
N LYS A 36 -2.45 -10.90 5.19
CA LYS A 36 -1.03 -10.84 4.87
C LYS A 36 -0.66 -12.13 4.13
N VAL A 37 -0.05 -11.97 2.99
CA VAL A 37 0.53 -13.07 2.21
C VAL A 37 2.03 -12.95 2.29
N LYS A 38 2.72 -14.02 2.61
CA LYS A 38 4.17 -14.15 2.59
C LYS A 38 4.57 -15.18 1.55
N THR A 39 5.57 -14.86 0.74
CA THR A 39 6.12 -15.77 -0.25
C THR A 39 7.39 -16.44 0.26
N LYS A 40 7.75 -17.59 -0.32
CA LYS A 40 9.01 -18.31 -0.04
C LYS A 40 10.25 -17.48 -0.39
N GLU A 41 10.12 -16.51 -1.29
CA GLU A 41 11.19 -15.56 -1.65
C GLU A 41 11.34 -14.43 -0.63
N GLY A 42 10.49 -14.39 0.41
CA GLY A 42 10.52 -13.38 1.46
C GLY A 42 9.74 -12.11 1.13
N ASP A 43 9.07 -12.04 -0.01
CA ASP A 43 8.16 -10.93 -0.33
C ASP A 43 6.92 -11.00 0.57
N THR A 44 6.41 -9.85 0.96
CA THR A 44 5.19 -9.75 1.78
C THR A 44 4.19 -8.79 1.14
N PHE A 45 2.92 -9.19 1.17
CA PHE A 45 1.80 -8.38 0.69
C PHE A 45 0.75 -8.31 1.78
N THR A 46 0.29 -7.12 2.10
CA THR A 46 -0.85 -6.91 2.99
C THR A 46 -1.97 -6.27 2.19
N LEU A 47 -3.03 -7.02 1.97
CA LEU A 47 -4.20 -6.59 1.23
C LEU A 47 -5.29 -6.20 2.24
N VAL A 48 -5.84 -5.01 2.07
CA VAL A 48 -6.90 -4.47 2.92
C VAL A 48 -8.09 -4.15 2.05
N ASN A 49 -9.23 -4.73 2.37
CA ASN A 49 -10.51 -4.39 1.75
C ASN A 49 -11.34 -3.62 2.77
N ILE A 50 -11.81 -2.44 2.39
CA ILE A 50 -12.52 -1.50 3.27
C ILE A 50 -13.98 -1.47 2.85
N LEU A 51 -14.87 -1.95 3.72
CA LEU A 51 -16.31 -2.13 3.42
C LEU A 51 -17.17 -0.90 3.73
N LYS A 52 -16.61 0.12 4.37
CA LYS A 52 -17.32 1.35 4.74
C LYS A 52 -16.39 2.55 4.68
N ASP A 53 -16.96 3.71 4.47
CA ASP A 53 -16.22 4.99 4.53
C ASP A 53 -15.55 5.21 5.88
N GLY A 54 -14.34 5.74 5.82
CA GLY A 54 -13.52 6.10 6.95
C GLY A 54 -12.16 5.41 6.95
N PRO A 55 -11.23 5.93 7.76
CA PRO A 55 -9.89 5.38 7.82
C PRO A 55 -9.86 4.02 8.51
N VAL A 56 -9.04 3.14 7.98
CA VAL A 56 -8.66 1.86 8.58
C VAL A 56 -7.25 1.95 9.11
N ILE A 57 -7.02 1.46 10.31
CA ILE A 57 -5.72 1.41 10.95
C ILE A 57 -5.24 -0.05 10.97
N LEU A 58 -4.01 -0.25 10.53
CA LEU A 58 -3.37 -1.55 10.42
C LEU A 58 -1.88 -1.41 10.75
N ASN A 59 -1.43 -1.94 11.89
CA ASN A 59 0.00 -1.99 12.25
C ASN A 59 0.76 -0.67 11.99
N ASN A 60 0.33 0.46 12.51
CA ASN A 60 0.91 1.78 12.27
C ASN A 60 0.77 2.32 10.83
N GLN A 61 -0.04 1.70 10.02
CA GLN A 61 -0.45 2.20 8.71
C GLN A 61 -1.91 2.64 8.81
N LYS A 62 -2.24 3.73 8.15
CA LYS A 62 -3.60 4.26 8.11
C LYS A 62 -3.97 4.53 6.66
N CYS A 63 -5.12 4.07 6.21
CA CYS A 63 -5.60 4.31 4.85
C CYS A 63 -7.10 4.56 4.81
N CYS A 64 -7.51 5.28 3.77
CA CYS A 64 -8.91 5.53 3.44
C CYS A 64 -9.09 5.35 1.94
N GLY A 65 -9.93 4.37 1.55
CA GLY A 65 -10.17 3.98 0.16
C GLY A 65 -11.03 2.73 0.12
N ASP A 66 -11.36 2.21 -1.05
CA ASP A 66 -12.11 0.97 -1.17
C ASP A 66 -11.22 -0.24 -0.86
N PHE A 67 -9.95 -0.16 -1.26
CA PHE A 67 -8.95 -1.14 -0.89
C PHE A 67 -7.53 -0.54 -0.87
N ALA A 68 -6.63 -1.21 -0.18
CA ALA A 68 -5.20 -0.87 -0.18
C ALA A 68 -4.34 -2.14 -0.25
N ILE A 69 -3.18 -2.02 -0.87
CA ILE A 69 -2.15 -3.05 -0.91
C ILE A 69 -0.85 -2.44 -0.41
N PHE A 70 -0.30 -3.00 0.64
CA PHE A 70 1.05 -2.68 1.12
C PHE A 70 1.94 -3.87 0.78
N ALA A 71 3.04 -3.63 0.10
CA ALA A 71 3.97 -4.70 -0.24
C ALA A 71 5.41 -4.34 0.13
N LYS A 72 6.17 -5.37 0.48
CA LYS A 72 7.62 -5.32 0.56
C LYS A 72 8.16 -6.39 -0.36
N ARG A 73 8.89 -5.99 -1.38
CA ARG A 73 9.38 -6.87 -2.43
C ARG A 73 10.79 -6.50 -2.85
N LYS A 74 11.72 -7.46 -2.80
CA LYS A 74 13.12 -7.26 -3.24
C LYS A 74 13.77 -5.98 -2.68
N GLY A 75 13.56 -5.70 -1.39
CA GLY A 75 14.10 -4.52 -0.71
C GLY A 75 13.34 -3.21 -0.93
N LYS A 76 12.34 -3.19 -1.80
CA LYS A 76 11.45 -2.04 -2.02
C LYS A 76 10.16 -2.18 -1.25
N ASN A 77 9.64 -1.06 -0.79
CA ASN A 77 8.31 -0.95 -0.23
C ASN A 77 7.38 -0.35 -1.27
N SER A 78 6.14 -0.81 -1.32
CA SER A 78 5.13 -0.18 -2.16
C SER A 78 3.78 -0.10 -1.47
N VAL A 79 3.00 0.89 -1.89
CA VAL A 79 1.63 1.12 -1.42
C VAL A 79 0.77 1.45 -2.63
N TYR A 80 -0.34 0.75 -2.76
CA TYR A 80 -1.41 1.10 -3.68
C TYR A 80 -2.69 1.36 -2.89
N VAL A 81 -3.39 2.43 -3.24
CA VAL A 81 -4.73 2.74 -2.71
C VAL A 81 -5.68 2.89 -3.89
N GLY A 82 -6.75 2.10 -3.88
CA GLY A 82 -7.79 2.13 -4.91
C GLY A 82 -9.00 2.93 -4.44
N ASN A 83 -9.41 3.89 -5.26
CA ASN A 83 -10.53 4.81 -5.00
C ASN A 83 -10.49 5.40 -3.59
N GLY A 84 -9.36 5.97 -3.22
CA GLY A 84 -9.10 6.48 -1.88
C GLY A 84 -8.65 7.92 -1.85
N SER A 85 -8.54 8.46 -0.65
CA SER A 85 -8.12 9.84 -0.42
C SER A 85 -6.93 9.97 0.51
N PHE A 86 -6.48 8.86 1.12
CA PHE A 86 -5.49 8.96 2.18
C PHE A 86 -4.71 7.67 2.38
N VAL A 87 -3.41 7.80 2.59
CA VAL A 87 -2.57 6.77 3.21
C VAL A 87 -1.47 7.40 4.05
N GLU A 88 -1.18 6.78 5.17
CA GLU A 88 -0.11 7.18 6.06
C GLU A 88 0.61 5.95 6.60
N ASN A 89 1.92 5.98 6.56
CA ASN A 89 2.81 4.99 7.17
C ASN A 89 3.94 5.69 7.94
N LYS A 90 5.01 4.97 8.25
CA LYS A 90 6.16 5.54 8.98
C LYS A 90 6.92 6.57 8.17
N GLU A 91 6.97 6.38 6.85
CA GLU A 91 7.81 7.15 5.93
C GLU A 91 7.05 8.30 5.27
N PHE A 92 5.80 8.07 4.90
CA PHE A 92 5.03 9.01 4.08
C PHE A 92 3.60 9.21 4.59
N LYS A 93 3.09 10.40 4.29
CA LYS A 93 1.67 10.74 4.33
C LYS A 93 1.27 11.22 2.93
N VAL A 94 0.21 10.64 2.38
CA VAL A 94 -0.40 11.03 1.11
C VAL A 94 -1.85 11.39 1.35
N GLU A 95 -2.25 12.53 0.82
CA GLU A 95 -3.60 13.07 0.93
C GLU A 95 -4.09 13.50 -0.45
N SER A 96 -5.36 13.29 -0.71
CA SER A 96 -6.08 13.83 -1.86
C SER A 96 -7.40 14.44 -1.41
N GLU A 97 -7.77 15.56 -2.00
CA GLU A 97 -9.09 16.18 -1.78
C GLU A 97 -10.21 15.36 -2.44
N ASN A 98 -9.88 14.71 -3.56
CA ASN A 98 -10.81 13.87 -4.31
C ASN A 98 -10.41 12.40 -4.19
N ARG A 99 -11.40 11.51 -4.19
CA ARG A 99 -11.12 10.08 -4.25
C ARG A 99 -10.51 9.72 -5.61
N GLY A 100 -9.48 8.89 -5.56
CA GLY A 100 -8.79 8.40 -6.74
C GLY A 100 -7.88 7.24 -6.40
N SER A 101 -7.11 6.79 -7.38
CA SER A 101 -6.14 5.71 -7.16
C SER A 101 -4.73 6.25 -7.25
N PHE A 102 -3.90 5.83 -6.33
CA PHE A 102 -2.49 6.20 -6.33
C PHE A 102 -1.60 5.04 -5.88
N TYR A 103 -0.40 5.04 -6.42
CA TYR A 103 0.65 4.06 -6.17
C TYR A 103 1.93 4.77 -5.79
N MET A 104 2.63 4.23 -4.81
CA MET A 104 4.00 4.61 -4.48
C MET A 104 4.88 3.37 -4.39
N GLU A 105 6.08 3.44 -4.92
CA GLU A 105 7.15 2.48 -4.69
C GLU A 105 8.39 3.23 -4.25
N TYR A 106 9.03 2.79 -3.19
CA TYR A 106 10.18 3.48 -2.61
C TYR A 106 11.18 2.52 -1.97
N ASP A 107 12.42 2.95 -1.99
CA ASP A 107 13.55 2.38 -1.25
C ASP A 107 14.33 3.51 -0.56
N GLN A 108 15.60 3.29 -0.21
CA GLN A 108 16.43 4.32 0.43
C GLN A 108 16.87 5.45 -0.52
N THR A 109 16.77 5.26 -1.83
CA THR A 109 17.36 6.13 -2.85
C THR A 109 16.34 6.77 -3.76
N SER A 110 15.16 6.19 -3.89
CA SER A 110 14.17 6.60 -4.88
C SER A 110 12.74 6.47 -4.40
N LEU A 111 11.89 7.33 -4.90
CA LEU A 111 10.45 7.30 -4.73
C LEU A 111 9.80 7.46 -6.10
N LEU A 112 9.09 6.43 -6.55
CA LEU A 112 8.19 6.48 -7.71
C LEU A 112 6.76 6.72 -7.23
N VAL A 113 6.06 7.66 -7.84
CA VAL A 113 4.65 7.95 -7.55
C VAL A 113 3.86 7.95 -8.83
N ARG A 114 2.69 7.32 -8.80
CA ARG A 114 1.66 7.36 -9.86
C ARG A 114 0.33 7.71 -9.25
N SER A 115 -0.44 8.57 -9.91
CA SER A 115 -1.79 8.92 -9.45
C SER A 115 -2.68 9.30 -10.63
N ASN A 116 -3.97 8.97 -10.53
CA ASN A 116 -5.00 9.46 -11.44
C ASN A 116 -5.81 10.64 -10.88
N CYS A 117 -5.43 11.15 -9.72
CA CYS A 117 -6.04 12.32 -9.08
C CYS A 117 -4.97 13.21 -8.46
N PRO A 118 -5.28 14.48 -8.17
CA PRO A 118 -4.37 15.36 -7.43
C PRO A 118 -4.07 14.81 -6.04
N ILE A 119 -2.78 14.71 -5.70
CA ILE A 119 -2.31 14.24 -4.40
C ILE A 119 -1.23 15.15 -3.84
N LYS A 120 -1.22 15.29 -2.52
CA LYS A 120 -0.15 15.89 -1.74
C LYS A 120 0.63 14.80 -1.03
N ILE A 121 1.94 14.82 -1.15
CA ILE A 121 2.85 13.84 -0.54
C ILE A 121 3.79 14.55 0.41
N GLN A 122 3.88 14.04 1.63
CA GLN A 122 4.76 14.50 2.67
C GLN A 122 5.61 13.34 3.18
N ALA A 123 6.93 13.46 3.12
CA ALA A 123 7.84 12.54 3.78
C ALA A 123 8.02 12.92 5.25
N LYS A 124 8.01 11.93 6.14
CA LYS A 124 8.11 12.15 7.58
C LYS A 124 9.56 12.22 8.08
N ASN A 125 10.48 11.55 7.42
CA ASN A 125 11.86 11.34 7.88
C ASN A 125 12.88 12.22 7.14
N GLY A 126 12.46 13.36 6.59
CA GLY A 126 13.36 14.26 5.86
C GLY A 126 13.84 13.72 4.51
N MET A 127 13.28 12.60 4.03
CA MET A 127 13.58 12.03 2.71
C MET A 127 13.24 12.97 1.55
N LEU A 128 12.27 13.84 1.77
CA LEU A 128 11.93 14.97 0.90
C LEU A 128 12.06 16.26 1.71
N LYS A 129 12.66 17.29 1.13
CA LYS A 129 12.84 18.59 1.81
C LYS A 129 11.50 19.25 2.14
N GLU A 130 10.53 19.15 1.23
CA GLU A 130 9.22 19.79 1.32
C GLU A 130 8.13 18.85 0.80
N PRO A 131 6.88 19.03 1.24
CA PRO A 131 5.74 18.37 0.62
C PRO A 131 5.66 18.73 -0.86
N PHE A 132 5.30 17.78 -1.71
CA PHE A 132 5.06 18.07 -3.11
C PHE A 132 3.65 17.69 -3.54
N TYR A 133 3.21 18.31 -4.63
CA TYR A 133 1.91 18.08 -5.24
C TYR A 133 2.10 17.43 -6.60
N LEU A 134 1.31 16.39 -6.88
CA LEU A 134 1.18 15.75 -8.17
C LEU A 134 -0.27 15.88 -8.62
N THR A 135 -0.52 16.54 -9.73
CA THR A 135 -1.88 16.75 -10.26
C THR A 135 -2.45 15.49 -10.92
N GLY A 136 -1.60 14.51 -11.21
CA GLY A 136 -1.87 13.23 -11.84
C GLY A 136 -0.67 12.81 -12.69
N GLY A 137 -0.67 11.53 -13.13
CA GLY A 137 0.42 10.95 -13.90
C GLY A 137 1.48 10.26 -13.04
N GLU A 138 2.71 10.27 -13.51
CA GLU A 138 3.85 9.58 -12.88
C GLU A 138 5.00 10.55 -12.61
N ARG A 139 5.69 10.36 -11.50
CA ARG A 139 6.91 11.08 -11.17
C ARG A 139 7.88 10.24 -10.35
N VAL A 140 9.16 10.38 -10.64
CA VAL A 140 10.26 9.75 -9.91
C VAL A 140 11.08 10.82 -9.20
N PHE A 141 11.39 10.58 -7.93
CA PHE A 141 12.22 11.44 -7.09
C PHE A 141 13.44 10.66 -6.63
N LYS A 142 14.60 11.32 -6.64
CA LYS A 142 15.77 10.83 -5.92
C LYS A 142 15.63 11.26 -4.46
N MET A 143 15.71 10.31 -3.55
CA MET A 143 15.73 10.59 -2.11
C MET A 143 17.15 10.89 -1.66
N LYS A 144 17.28 11.71 -0.63
CA LYS A 144 18.57 12.09 -0.04
C LYS A 144 18.92 11.17 1.10
#